data_4080cfea8446a2a3b15562b207b00cde
#
_entry.id   4080cfea8446a2a3b15562b207b00cde
#
_cell.length_a   1.000
_cell.length_b   1.000
_cell.length_c   1.000
_cell.angle_alpha   90.00
_cell.angle_beta   90.00
_cell.angle_gamma   90.00
#
_symmetry.space_group_name_H-M   'P 1'
#
loop_
_entity.id
_entity.type
_entity.pdbx_description
1 polymer ?
#
loop_
_entity_poly.entity_id
_entity_poly.type
_entity_poly.pdbx_seq_one_letter_code
_entity_poly.pdbx_strand_id
1 'polypeptide(L)'
;MVGVLILTVFAALWAAVGISGIQGNAVLVAVAAVLAVAVTAVVFTLSRRAVREGETRAEREARTDRPELPASPDPEVGGNYRRFGLINMAQTVAIVAAVMILGRLDAWILVPPAVCLIVGLHFLPLAGVFGQPPYRWAGLLLVAVALAGILASAVGAEPGTVRALVGTGAALVLWATALRVARGR
;
A
#
# COMPACT_ATOMS: atom_id res chain seq x y z
N MET A 1 5.56 12.18 5.39
CA MET A 1 6.60 11.63 4.52
C MET A 1 6.64 10.11 4.53
N VAL A 2 6.82 9.47 5.68
CA VAL A 2 7.01 8.01 5.80
C VAL A 2 5.88 7.21 5.13
N GLY A 3 4.62 7.61 5.29
CA GLY A 3 3.48 6.88 4.72
C GLY A 3 3.49 6.77 3.18
N VAL A 4 3.82 7.85 2.47
CA VAL A 4 3.89 7.83 1.00
C VAL A 4 5.04 6.95 0.51
N LEU A 5 6.19 6.99 1.19
CA LEU A 5 7.33 6.13 0.90
C LEU A 5 6.95 4.64 1.07
N ILE A 6 6.32 4.30 2.18
CA ILE A 6 5.85 2.94 2.45
C ILE A 6 4.89 2.48 1.36
N LEU A 7 3.86 3.28 1.02
CA LEU A 7 2.91 2.95 -0.04
C LEU A 7 3.59 2.70 -1.38
N THR A 8 4.60 3.51 -1.73
CA THR A 8 5.33 3.39 -3.01
C THR A 8 6.17 2.11 -3.05
N VAL A 9 6.86 1.77 -1.95
CA VAL A 9 7.63 0.52 -1.85
C VAL A 9 6.72 -0.70 -1.94
N PHE A 10 5.61 -0.70 -1.19
CA PHE A 10 4.65 -1.80 -1.27
C PHE A 10 4.00 -1.94 -2.64
N ALA A 11 3.69 -0.82 -3.31
CA ALA A 11 3.18 -0.84 -4.67
C ALA A 11 4.19 -1.49 -5.65
N ALA A 12 5.50 -1.19 -5.50
CA ALA A 12 6.54 -1.80 -6.31
C ALA A 12 6.66 -3.32 -6.04
N LEU A 13 6.55 -3.76 -4.78
CA LEU A 13 6.52 -5.18 -4.44
C LEU A 13 5.32 -5.89 -5.08
N TRP A 14 4.13 -5.30 -5.02
CA TRP A 14 2.94 -5.86 -5.66
C TRP A 14 3.04 -5.86 -7.18
N ALA A 15 3.66 -4.85 -7.79
CA ALA A 15 3.96 -4.85 -9.22
C ALA A 15 4.88 -6.01 -9.60
N ALA A 16 5.91 -6.32 -8.80
CA ALA A 16 6.77 -7.46 -9.02
C ALA A 16 6.01 -8.80 -8.94
N VAL A 17 5.07 -8.94 -7.99
CA VAL A 17 4.17 -10.09 -7.91
C VAL A 17 3.30 -10.20 -9.18
N GLY A 18 2.75 -9.08 -9.66
CA GLY A 18 1.95 -9.05 -10.89
C GLY A 18 2.77 -9.46 -12.11
N ILE A 19 3.97 -8.92 -12.26
CA ILE A 19 4.89 -9.24 -13.34
C ILE A 19 5.28 -10.73 -13.33
N SER A 20 5.52 -11.32 -12.16
CA SER A 20 5.83 -12.74 -12.02
C SER A 20 4.70 -13.67 -12.51
N GLY A 21 3.48 -13.13 -12.61
CA GLY A 21 2.32 -13.86 -13.15
C GLY A 21 2.25 -13.86 -14.68
N ILE A 22 2.96 -12.96 -15.36
CA ILE A 22 2.98 -12.85 -16.81
C ILE A 22 3.95 -13.93 -17.36
N GLN A 23 3.39 -15.05 -17.78
CA GLN A 23 4.19 -16.17 -18.30
C GLN A 23 4.28 -16.11 -19.84
N GLY A 24 5.44 -16.50 -20.38
CA GLY A 24 5.60 -16.84 -21.80
C GLY A 24 6.05 -15.71 -22.72
N ASN A 25 6.14 -14.45 -22.30
CA ASN A 25 6.64 -13.37 -23.16
C ASN A 25 7.62 -12.46 -22.41
N ALA A 26 8.91 -12.70 -22.62
CA ALA A 26 9.99 -11.92 -22.01
C ALA A 26 9.89 -10.41 -22.32
N VAL A 27 9.36 -10.04 -23.49
CA VAL A 27 9.17 -8.64 -23.89
C VAL A 27 8.09 -7.99 -23.02
N LEU A 28 6.95 -8.66 -22.82
CA LEU A 28 5.87 -8.14 -21.94
C LEU A 28 6.34 -8.00 -20.51
N VAL A 29 7.09 -8.98 -19.99
CA VAL A 29 7.70 -8.90 -18.64
C VAL A 29 8.64 -7.71 -18.53
N ALA A 30 9.53 -7.52 -19.52
CA ALA A 30 10.45 -6.40 -19.53
C ALA A 30 9.73 -5.05 -19.61
N VAL A 31 8.72 -4.91 -20.48
CA VAL A 31 7.91 -3.69 -20.59
C VAL A 31 7.17 -3.40 -19.29
N ALA A 32 6.52 -4.41 -18.69
CA ALA A 32 5.82 -4.25 -17.41
C ALA A 32 6.77 -3.85 -16.29
N ALA A 33 7.97 -4.43 -16.24
CA ALA A 33 9.00 -4.07 -15.25
C ALA A 33 9.48 -2.63 -15.42
N VAL A 34 9.75 -2.20 -16.65
CA VAL A 34 10.16 -0.82 -16.95
C VAL A 34 9.05 0.17 -16.57
N LEU A 35 7.80 -0.14 -16.92
CA LEU A 35 6.65 0.70 -16.53
C LEU A 35 6.48 0.79 -15.02
N ALA A 36 6.60 -0.33 -14.30
CA ALA A 36 6.51 -0.35 -12.85
C ALA A 36 7.61 0.51 -12.19
N VAL A 37 8.86 0.41 -12.67
CA VAL A 37 9.98 1.25 -12.21
C VAL A 37 9.73 2.71 -12.54
N ALA A 38 9.28 3.03 -13.76
CA ALA A 38 8.99 4.39 -14.18
C ALA A 38 7.87 5.02 -13.33
N VAL A 39 6.75 4.31 -13.13
CA VAL A 39 5.64 4.79 -12.28
C VAL A 39 6.11 4.98 -10.84
N THR A 40 6.88 4.03 -10.30
CA THR A 40 7.43 4.14 -8.94
C THR A 40 8.34 5.37 -8.82
N ALA A 41 9.22 5.62 -9.79
CA ALA A 41 10.09 6.78 -9.82
C ALA A 41 9.30 8.10 -9.94
N VAL A 42 8.27 8.14 -10.79
CA VAL A 42 7.40 9.31 -10.93
C VAL A 42 6.64 9.59 -9.63
N VAL A 43 6.01 8.57 -9.03
CA VAL A 43 5.29 8.73 -7.76
C VAL A 43 6.24 9.21 -6.67
N PHE A 44 7.44 8.64 -6.60
CA PHE A 44 8.45 9.03 -5.62
C PHE A 44 8.92 10.47 -5.79
N THR A 45 9.21 10.91 -7.03
CA THR A 45 9.66 12.28 -7.32
C THR A 45 8.56 13.31 -7.06
N LEU A 46 7.30 13.02 -7.46
CA LEU A 46 6.16 13.89 -7.18
C LEU A 46 5.90 14.01 -5.68
N SER A 47 6.00 12.89 -4.95
CA SER A 47 5.85 12.88 -3.50
C SER A 47 6.92 13.70 -2.80
N ARG A 48 8.17 13.62 -3.25
CA ARG A 48 9.28 14.45 -2.71
C ARG A 48 9.07 15.92 -2.98
N ARG A 49 8.59 16.30 -4.17
CA ARG A 49 8.30 17.69 -4.50
C ARG A 49 7.19 18.28 -3.62
N ALA A 50 6.07 17.57 -3.53
CA ALA A 50 4.94 17.98 -2.70
C ALA A 50 5.31 18.17 -1.22
N VAL A 51 6.23 17.37 -0.70
CA VAL A 51 6.71 17.49 0.66
C VAL A 51 7.61 18.72 0.83
N ARG A 52 8.57 18.95 -0.08
CA ARG A 52 9.44 20.14 -0.03
C ARG A 52 8.63 21.44 -0.12
N GLU A 53 7.60 21.45 -0.96
CA GLU A 53 6.69 22.60 -1.08
C GLU A 53 5.89 22.83 0.22
N GLY A 54 5.45 21.74 0.88
CA GLY A 54 4.79 21.83 2.18
C GLY A 54 5.71 22.31 3.31
N GLU A 55 6.96 21.85 3.34
CA GLU A 55 7.96 22.31 4.33
C GLU A 55 8.30 23.80 4.16
N THR A 56 8.53 24.24 2.92
CA THR A 56 8.81 25.67 2.64
C THR A 56 7.62 26.58 2.95
N ARG A 57 6.39 26.07 2.81
CA ARG A 57 5.18 26.80 3.18
C ARG A 57 5.02 26.89 4.70
N ALA A 58 5.20 25.79 5.41
CA ALA A 58 5.17 25.76 6.86
C ALA A 58 6.26 26.66 7.50
N GLU A 59 7.47 26.67 6.92
CA GLU A 59 8.56 27.56 7.36
C GLU A 59 8.23 29.04 7.11
N ARG A 60 7.51 29.36 6.03
CA ARG A 60 7.04 30.74 5.76
C ARG A 60 5.94 31.16 6.74
N GLU A 61 4.99 30.27 7.03
CA GLU A 61 3.91 30.51 7.99
C GLU A 61 4.48 30.68 9.41
N ALA A 62 5.43 29.83 9.83
CA ALA A 62 6.10 29.93 11.13
C ALA A 62 6.97 31.17 11.29
N ARG A 63 7.46 31.80 10.20
CA ARG A 63 8.17 33.07 10.24
C ARG A 63 7.24 34.26 10.41
N THR A 64 5.97 34.11 10.07
CA THR A 64 4.96 35.17 10.11
C THR A 64 4.22 35.16 11.45
N ASP A 65 4.10 34.03 12.10
CA ASP A 65 3.52 33.87 13.44
C ASP A 65 4.61 33.88 14.50
N ARG A 66 4.38 34.65 15.59
CA ARG A 66 5.24 34.69 16.78
C ARG A 66 5.39 33.28 17.37
N PRO A 67 6.59 32.91 17.87
CA PRO A 67 6.80 31.61 18.47
C PRO A 67 5.98 31.50 19.76
N GLU A 68 4.88 30.75 19.71
CA GLU A 68 4.30 30.19 20.93
C GLU A 68 5.21 29.08 21.47
N LEU A 69 5.43 29.10 22.79
CA LEU A 69 6.21 28.10 23.51
C LEU A 69 5.71 26.68 23.14
N PRO A 70 6.61 25.69 23.00
CA PRO A 70 6.21 24.35 22.64
C PRO A 70 5.24 23.79 23.66
N ALA A 71 4.04 23.46 23.21
CA ALA A 71 3.04 22.77 24.01
C ALA A 71 3.60 21.42 24.47
N SER A 72 3.25 21.05 25.70
CA SER A 72 3.60 19.73 26.27
C SER A 72 3.24 18.60 25.30
N PRO A 73 4.02 17.48 25.24
CA PRO A 73 3.71 16.37 24.35
C PRO A 73 2.29 15.87 24.59
N ASP A 74 1.44 15.94 23.55
CA ASP A 74 0.05 15.54 23.62
C ASP A 74 -0.05 14.05 23.97
N PRO A 75 -0.78 13.66 25.03
CA PRO A 75 -0.96 12.25 25.42
C PRO A 75 -1.62 11.42 24.31
N GLU A 76 -2.40 12.05 23.41
CA GLU A 76 -3.02 11.41 22.25
C GLU A 76 -1.99 10.88 21.23
N VAL A 77 -0.84 11.54 21.09
CA VAL A 77 0.22 11.10 20.18
C VAL A 77 0.78 9.75 20.59
N GLY A 78 1.02 9.52 21.89
CA GLY A 78 1.50 8.23 22.42
C GLY A 78 0.49 7.09 22.23
N GLY A 79 -0.80 7.36 22.40
CA GLY A 79 -1.87 6.39 22.19
C GLY A 79 -2.00 5.94 20.72
N ASN A 80 -1.82 6.85 19.80
CA ASN A 80 -1.89 6.56 18.37
C ASN A 80 -0.71 5.72 17.89
N TYR A 81 0.51 5.95 18.37
CA TYR A 81 1.68 5.12 18.06
C TYR A 81 1.54 3.68 18.54
N ARG A 82 1.00 3.47 19.75
CA ARG A 82 0.76 2.13 20.30
C ARG A 82 -0.29 1.37 19.48
N ARG A 83 -1.40 2.04 19.12
CA ARG A 83 -2.44 1.45 18.25
C ARG A 83 -1.88 1.09 16.88
N PHE A 84 -1.11 1.98 16.27
CA PHE A 84 -0.43 1.72 15.01
C PHE A 84 0.49 0.50 15.08
N GLY A 85 1.30 0.37 16.14
CA GLY A 85 2.17 -0.79 16.36
C GLY A 85 1.40 -2.10 16.47
N LEU A 86 0.31 -2.13 17.24
CA LEU A 86 -0.56 -3.30 17.38
C LEU A 86 -1.21 -3.72 16.07
N ILE A 87 -1.72 -2.76 15.29
CA ILE A 87 -2.35 -3.01 14.00
C ILE A 87 -1.32 -3.60 13.00
N ASN A 88 -0.09 -3.06 12.96
CA ASN A 88 0.98 -3.61 12.12
C ASN A 88 1.43 -5.00 12.55
N MET A 89 1.55 -5.24 13.84
CA MET A 89 1.91 -6.56 14.37
C MET A 89 0.83 -7.60 14.02
N ALA A 90 -0.44 -7.26 14.21
CA ALA A 90 -1.55 -8.14 13.85
C ALA A 90 -1.55 -8.47 12.35
N GLN A 91 -1.29 -7.51 11.48
CA GLN A 91 -1.13 -7.72 10.04
C GLN A 91 0.00 -8.70 9.73
N THR A 92 1.19 -8.49 10.32
CA THR A 92 2.35 -9.35 10.09
C THR A 92 2.05 -10.80 10.50
N VAL A 93 1.47 -10.98 11.69
CA VAL A 93 1.08 -12.31 12.19
C VAL A 93 0.05 -12.95 11.25
N ALA A 94 -0.96 -12.20 10.81
CA ALA A 94 -1.99 -12.69 9.90
C ALA A 94 -1.41 -13.12 8.55
N ILE A 95 -0.47 -12.34 7.97
CA ILE A 95 0.21 -12.69 6.72
C ILE A 95 1.02 -13.97 6.88
N VAL A 96 1.84 -14.07 7.93
CA VAL A 96 2.65 -15.27 8.19
C VAL A 96 1.77 -16.49 8.38
N ALA A 97 0.71 -16.37 9.18
CA ALA A 97 -0.24 -17.45 9.40
C ALA A 97 -0.93 -17.89 8.08
N ALA A 98 -1.40 -16.94 7.27
CA ALA A 98 -2.03 -17.25 5.99
C ALA A 98 -1.07 -17.99 5.03
N VAL A 99 0.18 -17.50 4.91
CA VAL A 99 1.18 -18.16 4.06
C VAL A 99 1.50 -19.56 4.55
N MET A 100 1.66 -19.77 5.86
CA MET A 100 1.93 -21.08 6.43
C MET A 100 0.75 -22.05 6.25
N ILE A 101 -0.48 -21.60 6.50
CA ILE A 101 -1.67 -22.44 6.38
C ILE A 101 -1.89 -22.80 4.91
N LEU A 102 -1.89 -21.84 4.01
CA LEU A 102 -2.10 -22.07 2.57
C LEU A 102 -0.97 -22.91 1.96
N GLY A 103 0.27 -22.71 2.40
CA GLY A 103 1.40 -23.55 1.98
C GLY A 103 1.27 -25.00 2.43
N ARG A 104 0.76 -25.25 3.65
CA ARG A 104 0.50 -26.63 4.14
C ARG A 104 -0.66 -27.32 3.43
N LEU A 105 -1.62 -26.54 2.93
CA LEU A 105 -2.76 -27.02 2.16
C LEU A 105 -2.46 -27.13 0.66
N ASP A 106 -1.22 -26.86 0.25
CA ASP A 106 -0.78 -26.78 -1.16
C ASP A 106 -1.61 -25.79 -2.01
N ALA A 107 -2.20 -24.79 -1.34
CA ALA A 107 -3.07 -23.78 -1.94
C ALA A 107 -2.31 -22.48 -2.30
N TRP A 108 -1.13 -22.60 -2.89
CA TRP A 108 -0.24 -21.48 -3.21
C TRP A 108 -0.87 -20.42 -4.11
N ILE A 109 -1.85 -20.80 -4.95
CA ILE A 109 -2.60 -19.88 -5.80
C ILE A 109 -3.37 -18.82 -4.98
N LEU A 110 -3.79 -19.17 -3.77
CA LEU A 110 -4.55 -18.29 -2.87
C LEU A 110 -3.67 -17.35 -2.03
N VAL A 111 -2.35 -17.54 -2.01
CA VAL A 111 -1.46 -16.70 -1.20
C VAL A 111 -1.52 -15.22 -1.61
N PRO A 112 -1.36 -14.83 -2.89
CA PRO A 112 -1.45 -13.43 -3.28
C PRO A 112 -2.80 -12.78 -2.93
N PRO A 113 -3.97 -13.37 -3.24
CA PRO A 113 -5.25 -12.77 -2.85
C PRO A 113 -5.47 -12.73 -1.33
N ALA A 114 -5.02 -13.74 -0.57
CA ALA A 114 -5.13 -13.73 0.89
C ALA A 114 -4.29 -12.61 1.52
N VAL A 115 -3.05 -12.43 1.07
CA VAL A 115 -2.19 -11.33 1.53
C VAL A 115 -2.80 -9.98 1.14
N CYS A 116 -3.33 -9.84 -0.09
CA CYS A 116 -4.00 -8.63 -0.54
C CYS A 116 -5.24 -8.31 0.32
N LEU A 117 -6.01 -9.32 0.71
CA LEU A 117 -7.17 -9.19 1.60
C LEU A 117 -6.75 -8.69 2.98
N ILE A 118 -5.73 -9.29 3.59
CA ILE A 118 -5.22 -8.90 4.90
C ILE A 118 -4.72 -7.45 4.88
N VAL A 119 -3.97 -7.07 3.84
CA VAL A 119 -3.50 -5.69 3.65
C VAL A 119 -4.66 -4.73 3.46
N GLY A 120 -5.67 -5.10 2.66
CA GLY A 120 -6.87 -4.28 2.48
C GLY A 120 -7.62 -4.03 3.77
N LEU A 121 -7.86 -5.09 4.56
CA LEU A 121 -8.50 -4.99 5.86
C LEU A 121 -7.70 -4.17 6.87
N HIS A 122 -6.36 -4.23 6.81
CA HIS A 122 -5.47 -3.45 7.65
C HIS A 122 -5.60 -1.92 7.39
N PHE A 123 -5.85 -1.50 6.15
CA PHE A 123 -6.01 -0.09 5.82
C PHE A 123 -7.27 0.54 6.46
N LEU A 124 -8.30 -0.25 6.79
CA LEU A 124 -9.54 0.26 7.37
C LEU A 124 -9.34 0.86 8.77
N PRO A 125 -8.73 0.15 9.76
CA PRO A 125 -8.42 0.75 11.05
C PRO A 125 -7.36 1.86 10.95
N LEU A 126 -6.43 1.76 9.99
CA LEU A 126 -5.40 2.76 9.77
C LEU A 126 -5.98 4.11 9.33
N ALA A 127 -7.05 4.07 8.53
CA ALA A 127 -7.79 5.27 8.13
C ALA A 127 -8.38 6.02 9.33
N GLY A 128 -8.83 5.29 10.36
CA GLY A 128 -9.31 5.87 11.61
C GLY A 128 -8.17 6.48 12.45
N VAL A 129 -7.04 5.80 12.55
CA VAL A 129 -5.88 6.28 13.32
C VAL A 129 -5.28 7.56 12.72
N PHE A 130 -5.22 7.66 11.40
CA PHE A 130 -4.64 8.82 10.71
C PHE A 130 -5.64 9.88 10.28
N GLY A 131 -6.95 9.64 10.45
CA GLY A 131 -8.00 10.56 10.03
C GLY A 131 -7.99 10.85 8.52
N GLN A 132 -7.45 9.93 7.70
CA GLN A 132 -7.25 10.15 6.27
C GLN A 132 -8.20 9.29 5.41
N PRO A 133 -9.23 9.90 4.78
CA PRO A 133 -10.18 9.20 3.92
C PRO A 133 -9.56 8.37 2.78
N PRO A 134 -8.42 8.76 2.15
CA PRO A 134 -7.80 7.96 1.10
C PRO A 134 -7.46 6.53 1.52
N TYR A 135 -7.10 6.29 2.79
CA TYR A 135 -6.79 4.94 3.27
C TYR A 135 -8.01 4.02 3.32
N ARG A 136 -9.22 4.55 3.58
CA ARG A 136 -10.46 3.73 3.54
C ARG A 136 -10.71 3.22 2.12
N TRP A 137 -10.59 4.09 1.12
CA TRP A 137 -10.77 3.71 -0.28
C TRP A 137 -9.70 2.72 -0.73
N ALA A 138 -8.45 2.93 -0.34
CA ALA A 138 -7.39 1.96 -0.60
C ALA A 138 -7.72 0.59 -0.02
N GLY A 139 -8.16 0.53 1.23
CA GLY A 139 -8.56 -0.71 1.89
C GLY A 139 -9.68 -1.43 1.16
N LEU A 140 -10.78 -0.71 0.84
CA LEU A 140 -11.93 -1.27 0.13
C LEU A 140 -11.54 -1.79 -1.29
N LEU A 141 -10.74 -1.03 -2.02
CA LEU A 141 -10.29 -1.44 -3.35
C LEU A 141 -9.36 -2.65 -3.31
N LEU A 142 -8.45 -2.72 -2.32
CA LEU A 142 -7.60 -3.90 -2.13
C LEU A 142 -8.42 -5.14 -1.76
N VAL A 143 -9.45 -4.99 -0.91
CA VAL A 143 -10.40 -6.08 -0.61
C VAL A 143 -11.11 -6.53 -1.89
N ALA A 144 -11.59 -5.61 -2.73
CA ALA A 144 -12.24 -5.95 -4.00
C ALA A 144 -11.27 -6.69 -4.95
N VAL A 145 -10.03 -6.25 -5.06
CA VAL A 145 -8.97 -6.94 -5.84
C VAL A 145 -8.70 -8.34 -5.30
N ALA A 146 -8.63 -8.50 -3.98
CA ALA A 146 -8.43 -9.78 -3.34
C ALA A 146 -9.59 -10.76 -3.63
N LEU A 147 -10.83 -10.28 -3.49
CA LEU A 147 -12.03 -11.07 -3.79
C LEU A 147 -12.08 -11.48 -5.27
N ALA A 148 -11.72 -10.58 -6.19
CA ALA A 148 -11.59 -10.91 -7.61
C ALA A 148 -10.54 -12.00 -7.84
N GLY A 149 -9.40 -11.97 -7.15
CA GLY A 149 -8.38 -13.01 -7.21
C GLY A 149 -8.84 -14.36 -6.65
N ILE A 150 -9.58 -14.34 -5.53
CA ILE A 150 -10.18 -15.57 -4.95
C ILE A 150 -11.21 -16.15 -5.92
N LEU A 151 -12.08 -15.32 -6.49
CA LEU A 151 -13.08 -15.76 -7.46
C LEU A 151 -12.43 -16.34 -8.72
N ALA A 152 -11.42 -15.68 -9.27
CA ALA A 152 -10.66 -16.17 -10.39
C ALA A 152 -10.05 -17.55 -10.10
N SER A 153 -9.50 -17.75 -8.90
CA SER A 153 -8.99 -19.05 -8.47
C SER A 153 -10.09 -20.11 -8.39
N ALA A 154 -11.27 -19.74 -7.88
CA ALA A 154 -12.42 -20.66 -7.73
C ALA A 154 -13.00 -21.11 -9.08
N VAL A 155 -12.92 -20.28 -10.12
CA VAL A 155 -13.35 -20.66 -11.48
C VAL A 155 -12.24 -21.30 -12.30
N GLY A 156 -11.12 -21.68 -11.68
CA GLY A 156 -10.05 -22.45 -12.32
C GLY A 156 -9.05 -21.61 -13.13
N ALA A 157 -8.92 -20.31 -12.85
CA ALA A 157 -7.89 -19.50 -13.50
C ALA A 157 -6.48 -20.01 -13.15
N GLU A 158 -5.55 -19.89 -14.09
CA GLU A 158 -4.17 -20.29 -13.88
C GLU A 158 -3.47 -19.46 -12.79
N PRO A 159 -2.54 -20.04 -12.02
CA PRO A 159 -1.81 -19.31 -10.96
C PRO A 159 -1.11 -18.04 -11.45
N GLY A 160 -0.64 -18.02 -12.69
CA GLY A 160 -0.06 -16.85 -13.33
C GLY A 160 -1.06 -15.71 -13.48
N THR A 161 -2.25 -16.02 -13.97
CA THR A 161 -3.34 -15.06 -14.16
C THR A 161 -3.78 -14.45 -12.82
N VAL A 162 -3.92 -15.25 -11.78
CA VAL A 162 -4.31 -14.78 -10.44
C VAL A 162 -3.23 -13.85 -9.88
N ARG A 163 -1.94 -14.20 -10.01
CA ARG A 163 -0.83 -13.33 -9.59
C ARG A 163 -0.80 -12.01 -10.36
N ALA A 164 -0.98 -12.08 -11.67
CA ALA A 164 -1.02 -10.89 -12.53
C ALA A 164 -2.18 -9.96 -12.14
N LEU A 165 -3.38 -10.50 -11.97
CA LEU A 165 -4.58 -9.74 -11.59
C LEU A 165 -4.40 -9.06 -10.23
N VAL A 166 -4.04 -9.83 -9.19
CA VAL A 166 -3.95 -9.33 -7.82
C VAL A 166 -2.76 -8.39 -7.67
N GLY A 167 -1.60 -8.75 -8.20
CA GLY A 167 -0.39 -7.94 -8.10
C GLY A 167 -0.52 -6.60 -8.81
N THR A 168 -1.00 -6.60 -10.06
CA THR A 168 -1.20 -5.36 -10.82
C THR A 168 -2.30 -4.49 -10.20
N GLY A 169 -3.43 -5.10 -9.81
CA GLY A 169 -4.53 -4.39 -9.17
C GLY A 169 -4.10 -3.72 -7.86
N ALA A 170 -3.41 -4.45 -6.99
CA ALA A 170 -2.91 -3.92 -5.73
C ALA A 170 -1.87 -2.81 -5.94
N ALA A 171 -0.95 -2.97 -6.89
CA ALA A 171 0.03 -1.94 -7.23
C ALA A 171 -0.64 -0.64 -7.68
N LEU A 172 -1.63 -0.71 -8.58
CA LEU A 172 -2.37 0.45 -9.08
C LEU A 172 -3.12 1.18 -7.96
N VAL A 173 -3.80 0.43 -7.06
CA VAL A 173 -4.50 1.01 -5.90
C VAL A 173 -3.53 1.75 -4.99
N LEU A 174 -2.37 1.14 -4.69
CA LEU A 174 -1.38 1.75 -3.80
C LEU A 174 -0.70 2.96 -4.43
N TRP A 175 -0.36 2.95 -5.72
CA TRP A 175 0.17 4.12 -6.43
C TRP A 175 -0.84 5.26 -6.48
N ALA A 176 -2.10 4.98 -6.81
CA ALA A 176 -3.17 5.98 -6.81
C ALA A 176 -3.36 6.61 -5.42
N THR A 177 -3.30 5.78 -4.38
CA THR A 177 -3.39 6.25 -2.99
C THR A 177 -2.19 7.10 -2.60
N ALA A 178 -0.97 6.68 -2.94
CA ALA A 178 0.25 7.44 -2.69
C ALA A 178 0.19 8.84 -3.35
N LEU A 179 -0.26 8.90 -4.62
CA LEU A 179 -0.45 10.16 -5.34
C LEU A 179 -1.52 11.05 -4.71
N ARG A 180 -2.66 10.48 -4.26
CA ARG A 180 -3.71 11.24 -3.57
C ARG A 180 -3.24 11.81 -2.25
N VAL A 181 -2.56 11.00 -1.45
CA VAL A 181 -2.00 11.44 -0.16
C VAL A 181 -0.92 12.50 -0.36
N ALA A 182 -0.11 12.40 -1.41
CA ALA A 182 0.91 13.40 -1.74
C ALA A 182 0.30 14.76 -2.16
N ARG A 183 -0.85 14.74 -2.88
CA ARG A 183 -1.52 15.97 -3.38
C ARG A 183 -2.45 16.61 -2.35
N GLY A 184 -2.95 15.86 -1.39
CA GLY A 184 -3.92 16.32 -0.39
C GLY A 184 -3.30 17.04 0.82
N ARG A 185 -2.01 17.33 0.76
CA ARG A 185 -1.26 18.17 1.70
C ARG A 185 -0.88 19.44 1.00
#